data_db2d4a8458a42b8a7521567df2b70f67
#
_entry.id   db2d4a8458a42b8a7521567df2b70f67
#
_cell.length_a   1.000
_cell.length_b   1.000
_cell.length_c   1.000
_cell.angle_alpha   90.00
_cell.angle_beta   90.00
_cell.angle_gamma   90.00
#
_symmetry.space_group_name_H-M   'P 1'
#
loop_
_entity.id
_entity.type
_entity.pdbx_description
1 polymer ?
#
loop_
_entity_poly.entity_id
_entity_poly.type
_entity_poly.pdbx_seq_one_letter_code
_entity_poly.pdbx_strand_id
1 'polypeptide(L)'
;MANTKLETVLTQWQNLQPLAAIDRDRLSRRFTIDFNYNSNHIEGNTLTYGQTELLLLFGKIVGEANFRDCEEMKASNVGLQMMLVESSDKQLPLTQNFIRTLHRTLLREDYTVYRMLPGGVQTSYVIHAGQYKTRPNSVITRYGDRFEYASPEETPALMTDLVDWYNQAEQEGKYSPVELAALFHYRYIRIHP
;
A
#
# COMPACT_ATOMS: atom_id res chain seq x y z
N MET A 1 -14.27 -5.85 -23.69
CA MET A 1 -14.74 -7.18 -23.24
C MET A 1 -14.64 -7.17 -21.73
N ALA A 2 -15.77 -7.21 -21.04
CA ALA A 2 -15.81 -7.29 -19.59
C ALA A 2 -15.05 -8.54 -19.14
N ASN A 3 -14.36 -8.47 -18.02
CA ASN A 3 -13.60 -9.58 -17.49
C ASN A 3 -14.57 -10.62 -16.89
N THR A 4 -15.16 -11.44 -17.74
CA THR A 4 -16.18 -12.45 -17.40
C THR A 4 -15.77 -13.36 -16.22
N LYS A 5 -14.46 -13.57 -16.06
CA LYS A 5 -13.91 -14.33 -14.94
C LYS A 5 -14.05 -13.58 -13.62
N LEU A 6 -13.77 -12.27 -13.61
CA LEU A 6 -13.94 -11.44 -12.44
C LEU A 6 -15.40 -11.32 -12.01
N GLU A 7 -16.30 -11.09 -12.96
CA GLU A 7 -17.74 -11.03 -12.71
C GLU A 7 -18.28 -12.34 -12.12
N THR A 8 -17.80 -13.47 -12.64
CA THR A 8 -18.16 -14.80 -12.11
C THR A 8 -17.73 -14.96 -10.66
N VAL A 9 -16.47 -14.57 -10.34
CA VAL A 9 -15.94 -14.68 -8.98
C VAL A 9 -16.68 -13.74 -8.02
N LEU A 10 -16.97 -12.51 -8.44
CA LEU A 10 -17.73 -11.54 -7.64
C LEU A 10 -19.16 -12.05 -7.37
N THR A 11 -19.82 -12.64 -8.36
CA THR A 11 -21.15 -13.26 -8.20
C THR A 11 -21.11 -14.43 -7.22
N GLN A 12 -20.10 -15.30 -7.34
CA GLN A 12 -19.91 -16.40 -6.39
C GLN A 12 -19.70 -15.89 -4.96
N TRP A 13 -18.86 -14.85 -4.80
CA TRP A 13 -18.63 -14.21 -3.52
C TRP A 13 -19.92 -13.63 -2.92
N GLN A 14 -20.70 -12.91 -3.72
CA GLN A 14 -21.99 -12.34 -3.28
C GLN A 14 -22.97 -13.43 -2.82
N ASN A 15 -23.02 -14.57 -3.52
CA ASN A 15 -23.88 -15.69 -3.17
C ASN A 15 -23.48 -16.39 -1.86
N LEU A 16 -22.25 -16.22 -1.41
CA LEU A 16 -21.77 -16.74 -0.12
C LEU A 16 -22.12 -15.83 1.06
N GLN A 17 -22.62 -14.62 0.81
CA GLN A 17 -22.94 -13.66 1.86
C GLN A 17 -24.38 -13.84 2.41
N PRO A 18 -24.61 -13.59 3.71
CA PRO A 18 -23.60 -13.29 4.72
C PRO A 18 -22.85 -14.55 5.19
N LEU A 19 -21.55 -14.42 5.39
CA LEU A 19 -20.75 -15.51 5.96
C LEU A 19 -21.12 -15.77 7.42
N ALA A 20 -21.08 -17.03 7.84
CA ALA A 20 -21.11 -17.37 9.27
C ALA A 20 -19.96 -16.71 10.03
N ALA A 21 -20.16 -16.33 11.28
CA ALA A 21 -19.17 -15.60 12.08
C ALA A 21 -17.81 -16.30 12.10
N ILE A 22 -17.81 -17.63 12.27
CA ILE A 22 -16.57 -18.42 12.32
C ILE A 22 -15.81 -18.41 10.97
N ASP A 23 -16.53 -18.43 9.87
CA ASP A 23 -15.92 -18.42 8.53
C ASP A 23 -15.38 -17.03 8.18
N ARG A 24 -16.09 -15.99 8.59
CA ARG A 24 -15.63 -14.61 8.48
C ARG A 24 -14.34 -14.38 9.28
N ASP A 25 -14.27 -14.88 10.52
CA ASP A 25 -13.08 -14.76 11.35
C ASP A 25 -11.88 -15.53 10.76
N ARG A 26 -12.11 -16.73 10.25
CA ARG A 26 -11.07 -17.52 9.58
C ARG A 26 -10.55 -16.82 8.33
N LEU A 27 -11.45 -16.30 7.52
CA LEU A 27 -11.11 -15.58 6.29
C LEU A 27 -10.34 -14.30 6.62
N SER A 28 -10.78 -13.53 7.60
CA SER A 28 -10.11 -12.29 8.04
C SER A 28 -8.69 -12.58 8.52
N ARG A 29 -8.49 -13.60 9.35
CA ARG A 29 -7.14 -14.01 9.79
C ARG A 29 -6.26 -14.42 8.62
N ARG A 30 -6.78 -15.26 7.73
CA ARG A 30 -6.05 -15.70 6.54
C ARG A 30 -5.68 -14.53 5.65
N PHE A 31 -6.63 -13.64 5.37
CA PHE A 31 -6.39 -12.43 4.58
C PHE A 31 -5.31 -11.55 5.21
N THR A 32 -5.36 -11.33 6.53
CA THR A 32 -4.37 -10.53 7.26
C THR A 32 -2.96 -11.09 7.06
N ILE A 33 -2.79 -12.40 7.19
CA ILE A 33 -1.48 -13.05 7.03
C ILE A 33 -1.02 -12.97 5.57
N ASP A 34 -1.87 -13.38 4.63
CA ASP A 34 -1.56 -13.42 3.20
C ASP A 34 -1.22 -12.01 2.67
N PHE A 35 -2.02 -11.01 3.04
CA PHE A 35 -1.77 -9.63 2.61
C PHE A 35 -0.43 -9.12 3.13
N ASN A 36 -0.19 -9.21 4.44
CA ASN A 36 1.04 -8.72 5.04
C ASN A 36 2.27 -9.46 4.51
N TYR A 37 2.21 -10.80 4.44
CA TYR A 37 3.31 -11.60 3.90
C TYR A 37 3.66 -11.20 2.47
N ASN A 38 2.67 -11.23 1.56
CA ASN A 38 2.93 -10.97 0.14
C ASN A 38 3.36 -9.52 -0.11
N SER A 39 2.70 -8.54 0.52
CA SER A 39 3.05 -7.13 0.33
C SER A 39 4.46 -6.81 0.80
N ASN A 40 4.84 -7.29 1.98
CA ASN A 40 6.19 -7.06 2.50
C ASN A 40 7.25 -7.87 1.73
N HIS A 41 6.92 -9.08 1.28
CA HIS A 41 7.86 -9.91 0.50
C HIS A 41 8.19 -9.28 -0.85
N ILE A 42 7.24 -8.63 -1.52
CA ILE A 42 7.47 -7.86 -2.75
C ILE A 42 8.49 -6.73 -2.51
N GLU A 43 8.48 -6.12 -1.32
CA GLU A 43 9.40 -5.05 -0.93
C GLU A 43 10.74 -5.56 -0.36
N GLY A 44 10.95 -6.87 -0.36
CA GLY A 44 12.22 -7.48 0.03
C GLY A 44 12.31 -7.95 1.49
N ASN A 45 11.22 -7.93 2.24
CA ASN A 45 11.16 -8.49 3.59
C ASN A 45 11.43 -10.01 3.54
N THR A 46 12.26 -10.51 4.44
CA THR A 46 12.79 -11.87 4.42
C THR A 46 12.07 -12.86 5.34
N LEU A 47 11.06 -12.41 6.10
CA LEU A 47 10.29 -13.30 6.96
C LEU A 47 9.59 -14.39 6.14
N THR A 48 9.67 -15.62 6.61
CA THR A 48 8.89 -16.71 6.04
C THR A 48 7.40 -16.55 6.36
N TYR A 49 6.56 -17.25 5.61
CA TYR A 49 5.11 -17.24 5.86
C TYR A 49 4.79 -17.67 7.30
N GLY A 50 5.40 -18.73 7.80
CA GLY A 50 5.22 -19.21 9.17
C GLY A 50 5.69 -18.21 10.23
N GLN A 51 6.81 -17.50 9.99
CA GLN A 51 7.27 -16.44 10.89
C GLN A 51 6.30 -15.26 10.90
N THR A 52 5.77 -14.87 9.72
CA THR A 52 4.73 -13.84 9.62
C THR A 52 3.49 -14.22 10.41
N GLU A 53 3.00 -15.45 10.25
CA GLU A 53 1.84 -15.96 10.99
C GLU A 53 2.06 -15.93 12.50
N LEU A 54 3.19 -16.47 12.99
CA LEU A 54 3.51 -16.47 14.42
C LEU A 54 3.68 -15.05 14.98
N LEU A 55 4.31 -14.17 14.23
CA LEU A 55 4.49 -12.77 14.64
C LEU A 55 3.17 -12.04 14.76
N LEU A 56 2.30 -12.14 13.75
CA LEU A 56 1.06 -11.39 13.71
C LEU A 56 -0.02 -11.95 14.65
N LEU A 57 -0.09 -13.27 14.83
CA LEU A 57 -1.10 -13.87 15.68
C LEU A 57 -0.69 -13.96 17.16
N PHE A 58 0.59 -14.17 17.44
CA PHE A 58 1.08 -14.47 18.79
C PHE A 58 2.19 -13.55 19.29
N GLY A 59 2.67 -12.61 18.46
CA GLY A 59 3.77 -11.73 18.80
C GLY A 59 5.11 -12.46 18.98
N LYS A 60 5.28 -13.65 18.38
CA LYS A 60 6.44 -14.51 18.55
C LYS A 60 7.20 -14.70 17.25
N ILE A 61 8.51 -14.84 17.36
CA ILE A 61 9.40 -15.24 16.26
C ILE A 61 10.09 -16.54 16.65
N VAL A 62 10.18 -17.46 15.70
CA VAL A 62 10.91 -18.73 15.84
C VAL A 62 11.97 -18.77 14.75
N GLY A 63 13.18 -19.18 15.13
CA GLY A 63 14.36 -19.16 14.25
C GLY A 63 14.98 -17.76 14.12
N GLU A 64 15.91 -17.65 13.17
CA GLU A 64 16.55 -16.38 12.88
C GLU A 64 15.64 -15.47 12.06
N ALA A 65 15.56 -14.21 12.44
CA ALA A 65 14.80 -13.18 11.74
C ALA A 65 15.48 -11.82 11.90
N ASN A 66 15.46 -11.02 10.85
CA ASN A 66 15.94 -9.66 10.92
C ASN A 66 14.97 -8.81 11.75
N PHE A 67 15.48 -8.08 12.72
CA PHE A 67 14.67 -7.20 13.57
C PHE A 67 13.89 -6.17 12.75
N ARG A 68 14.55 -5.58 11.75
CA ARG A 68 13.92 -4.61 10.85
C ARG A 68 12.75 -5.22 10.11
N ASP A 69 12.88 -6.43 9.58
CA ASP A 69 11.81 -7.12 8.86
C ASP A 69 10.60 -7.40 9.76
N CYS A 70 10.86 -7.73 11.03
CA CYS A 70 9.78 -7.90 12.03
C CYS A 70 9.03 -6.59 12.30
N GLU A 71 9.76 -5.49 12.40
CA GLU A 71 9.18 -4.16 12.65
C GLU A 71 8.40 -3.64 11.44
N GLU A 72 8.90 -3.85 10.23
CA GLU A 72 8.20 -3.53 8.98
C GLU A 72 6.90 -4.33 8.86
N MET A 73 6.93 -5.63 9.17
CA MET A 73 5.75 -6.50 9.17
C MET A 73 4.69 -6.03 10.16
N LYS A 74 5.08 -5.63 11.37
CA LYS A 74 4.15 -5.08 12.37
C LYS A 74 3.55 -3.76 11.90
N ALA A 75 4.36 -2.86 11.35
CA ALA A 75 3.91 -1.57 10.82
C ALA A 75 2.93 -1.75 9.65
N SER A 76 3.21 -2.69 8.75
CA SER A 76 2.31 -3.08 7.66
C SER A 76 0.97 -3.57 8.18
N ASN A 77 0.96 -4.43 9.20
CA ASN A 77 -0.28 -4.91 9.82
C ASN A 77 -1.09 -3.78 10.46
N VAL A 78 -0.44 -2.83 11.13
CA VAL A 78 -1.13 -1.64 11.67
C VAL A 78 -1.75 -0.83 10.52
N GLY A 79 -1.02 -0.61 9.44
CA GLY A 79 -1.54 0.06 8.25
C GLY A 79 -2.75 -0.66 7.62
N LEU A 80 -2.70 -1.99 7.53
CA LEU A 80 -3.85 -2.79 7.07
C LEU A 80 -5.07 -2.60 7.98
N GLN A 81 -4.91 -2.65 9.30
CA GLN A 81 -6.02 -2.45 10.23
C GLN A 81 -6.60 -1.03 10.10
N MET A 82 -5.77 0.00 9.92
CA MET A 82 -6.22 1.37 9.67
C MET A 82 -7.08 1.44 8.40
N MET A 83 -6.64 0.82 7.30
CA MET A 83 -7.41 0.78 6.05
C MET A 83 -8.75 0.05 6.22
N LEU A 84 -8.78 -1.07 6.96
CA LEU A 84 -10.01 -1.82 7.22
C LEU A 84 -11.02 -1.01 8.05
N VAL A 85 -10.55 -0.25 9.04
CA VAL A 85 -11.40 0.63 9.86
C VAL A 85 -11.94 1.78 9.02
N GLU A 86 -11.08 2.48 8.28
CA GLU A 86 -11.47 3.61 7.43
C GLU A 86 -12.48 3.20 6.37
N SER A 87 -12.24 2.07 5.69
CA SER A 87 -13.14 1.55 4.65
C SER A 87 -14.47 1.02 5.18
N SER A 88 -14.62 0.82 6.47
CA SER A 88 -15.88 0.35 7.09
C SER A 88 -16.95 1.44 7.16
N ASP A 89 -16.55 2.71 7.23
CA ASP A 89 -17.45 3.86 7.19
C ASP A 89 -17.56 4.40 5.77
N LYS A 90 -18.67 4.09 5.12
CA LYS A 90 -18.95 4.52 3.74
C LYS A 90 -19.20 6.03 3.58
N GLN A 91 -19.28 6.77 4.66
CA GLN A 91 -19.50 8.22 4.62
C GLN A 91 -18.17 9.00 4.76
N LEU A 92 -17.11 8.35 5.15
CA LEU A 92 -15.78 8.97 5.24
C LEU A 92 -15.14 9.04 3.86
N PRO A 93 -14.88 10.25 3.32
CA PRO A 93 -14.13 10.37 2.07
C PRO A 93 -12.66 10.03 2.30
N LEU A 94 -12.01 9.49 1.26
CA LEU A 94 -10.55 9.36 1.27
C LEU A 94 -9.92 10.75 1.39
N THR A 95 -8.89 10.87 2.24
CA THR A 95 -8.19 12.15 2.44
C THR A 95 -6.68 12.01 2.23
N GLN A 96 -6.04 13.08 1.78
CA GLN A 96 -4.57 13.13 1.72
C GLN A 96 -3.94 12.92 3.10
N ASN A 97 -4.60 13.39 4.16
CA ASN A 97 -4.11 13.20 5.52
C ASN A 97 -4.08 11.70 5.90
N PHE A 98 -5.10 10.95 5.52
CA PHE A 98 -5.13 9.50 5.76
C PHE A 98 -3.98 8.79 5.00
N ILE A 99 -3.77 9.11 3.72
CA ILE A 99 -2.67 8.56 2.91
C ILE A 99 -1.31 8.87 3.56
N ARG A 100 -1.09 10.12 3.98
CA ARG A 100 0.15 10.52 4.65
C ARG A 100 0.33 9.87 6.02
N THR A 101 -0.76 9.63 6.74
CA THR A 101 -0.74 8.91 8.01
C THR A 101 -0.39 7.44 7.80
N LEU A 102 -0.92 6.79 6.75
CA LEU A 102 -0.50 5.44 6.36
C LEU A 102 1.00 5.38 6.02
N HIS A 103 1.49 6.33 5.23
CA HIS A 103 2.92 6.41 4.90
C HIS A 103 3.77 6.55 6.16
N ARG A 104 3.38 7.43 7.11
CA ARG A 104 4.06 7.57 8.40
C ARG A 104 4.02 6.28 9.22
N THR A 105 2.90 5.59 9.23
CA THR A 105 2.74 4.33 9.95
C THR A 105 3.67 3.24 9.40
N LEU A 106 3.78 3.16 8.08
CA LEU A 106 4.62 2.15 7.41
C LEU A 106 6.12 2.44 7.61
N LEU A 107 6.55 3.69 7.46
CA LEU A 107 7.96 4.09 7.61
C LEU A 107 8.37 4.25 9.08
N ARG A 108 7.42 4.59 9.97
CA ARG A 108 7.60 4.82 11.41
C ARG A 108 8.41 6.06 11.76
N GLU A 109 9.54 6.28 11.10
CA GLU A 109 10.46 7.40 11.32
C GLU A 109 11.09 7.88 10.01
N ASP A 110 11.65 9.05 10.04
CA ASP A 110 12.46 9.58 8.95
C ASP A 110 13.71 8.74 8.78
N TYR A 111 14.14 8.49 7.54
CA TYR A 111 15.37 7.75 7.30
C TYR A 111 16.22 8.37 6.21
N THR A 112 17.53 8.18 6.33
CA THR A 112 18.51 8.69 5.37
C THR A 112 18.84 7.64 4.32
N VAL A 113 18.67 8.01 3.06
CA VAL A 113 19.09 7.22 1.90
C VAL A 113 20.48 7.68 1.49
N TYR A 114 21.43 6.75 1.41
CA TYR A 114 22.78 7.00 0.90
C TYR A 114 22.87 6.49 -0.54
N ARG A 115 23.49 7.27 -1.42
CA ARG A 115 23.74 6.91 -2.81
C ARG A 115 25.15 7.25 -3.22
N MET A 116 25.72 6.43 -4.10
CA MET A 116 26.96 6.74 -4.81
C MET A 116 26.62 7.35 -6.16
N LEU A 117 27.16 8.52 -6.43
CA LEU A 117 27.13 9.15 -7.74
C LEU A 117 28.25 8.64 -8.64
N PRO A 118 28.15 8.78 -9.98
CA PRO A 118 29.24 8.54 -10.87
C PRO A 118 30.50 9.32 -10.40
N GLY A 119 31.66 8.65 -10.38
CA GLY A 119 32.90 9.22 -9.84
C GLY A 119 33.17 8.92 -8.35
N GLY A 120 32.33 8.10 -7.71
CA GLY A 120 32.54 7.66 -6.32
C GLY A 120 32.15 8.70 -5.24
N VAL A 121 31.44 9.74 -5.61
CA VAL A 121 30.95 10.74 -4.67
C VAL A 121 29.73 10.22 -3.93
N GLN A 122 29.83 10.11 -2.61
CA GLN A 122 28.70 9.75 -1.76
C GLN A 122 27.77 10.94 -1.56
N THR A 123 26.47 10.73 -1.75
CA THR A 123 25.42 11.71 -1.41
C THR A 123 24.36 11.05 -0.52
N SER A 124 23.63 11.87 0.21
CA SER A 124 22.53 11.39 1.03
C SER A 124 21.36 12.38 1.00
N TYR A 125 20.17 11.86 1.31
CA TYR A 125 18.98 12.67 1.52
C TYR A 125 18.05 11.97 2.52
N VAL A 126 17.20 12.76 3.16
CA VAL A 126 16.24 12.26 4.14
C VAL A 126 14.88 12.04 3.46
N ILE A 127 14.25 10.92 3.76
CA ILE A 127 12.83 10.67 3.48
C ILE A 127 12.06 10.92 4.76
N HIS A 128 11.10 11.84 4.68
CA HIS A 128 10.28 12.25 5.82
C HIS A 128 8.99 11.46 5.87
N ALA A 129 8.78 10.72 6.96
CA ALA A 129 7.60 9.88 7.14
C ALA A 129 6.32 10.71 7.18
N GLY A 130 5.37 10.41 6.29
CA GLY A 130 4.11 11.12 6.17
C GLY A 130 4.19 12.49 5.48
N GLN A 131 5.26 12.75 4.75
CA GLN A 131 5.41 13.96 3.94
C GLN A 131 5.56 13.61 2.46
N TYR A 132 5.18 14.55 1.60
CA TYR A 132 5.46 14.42 0.18
C TYR A 132 6.94 14.61 -0.10
N LYS A 133 7.39 14.05 -1.20
CA LYS A 133 8.77 14.13 -1.64
C LYS A 133 9.23 15.59 -1.78
N THR A 134 10.51 15.82 -1.44
CA THR A 134 11.19 17.11 -1.58
C THR A 134 12.20 17.11 -2.72
N ARG A 135 12.35 15.98 -3.42
CA ARG A 135 13.31 15.81 -4.52
C ARG A 135 12.64 15.07 -5.68
N PRO A 136 13.01 15.41 -6.92
CA PRO A 136 12.54 14.67 -8.08
C PRO A 136 13.01 13.22 -8.04
N ASN A 137 12.19 12.32 -8.53
CA ASN A 137 12.49 10.91 -8.65
C ASN A 137 12.15 10.40 -10.06
N SER A 138 12.83 9.36 -10.46
CA SER A 138 12.66 8.73 -11.77
C SER A 138 13.02 7.26 -11.69
N VAL A 139 12.57 6.49 -12.65
CA VAL A 139 12.90 5.08 -12.81
C VAL A 139 13.40 4.80 -14.22
N ILE A 140 14.35 3.89 -14.35
CA ILE A 140 14.74 3.37 -15.66
C ILE A 140 13.79 2.21 -15.98
N THR A 141 13.09 2.33 -17.11
CA THR A 141 12.18 1.28 -17.57
C THR A 141 12.96 0.04 -17.99
N ARG A 142 12.27 -1.07 -18.15
CA ARG A 142 12.87 -2.30 -18.70
C ARG A 142 13.43 -2.15 -20.14
N TYR A 143 13.04 -1.09 -20.83
CA TYR A 143 13.53 -0.77 -22.19
C TYR A 143 14.72 0.20 -22.17
N GLY A 144 15.17 0.65 -21.00
CA GLY A 144 16.26 1.60 -20.84
C GLY A 144 15.84 3.07 -20.86
N ASP A 145 14.57 3.36 -21.11
CA ASP A 145 14.06 4.73 -21.08
C ASP A 145 13.94 5.24 -19.65
N ARG A 146 14.20 6.53 -19.47
CA ARG A 146 13.99 7.18 -18.17
C ARG A 146 12.56 7.72 -18.09
N PHE A 147 11.82 7.24 -17.10
CA PHE A 147 10.52 7.78 -16.74
C PHE A 147 10.66 8.71 -15.55
N GLU A 148 10.24 9.96 -15.73
CA GLU A 148 10.21 10.98 -14.68
C GLU A 148 8.82 10.98 -14.02
N TYR A 149 8.78 10.91 -12.68
CA TYR A 149 7.55 11.11 -11.93
C TYR A 149 7.24 12.62 -11.80
N ALA A 150 6.07 12.96 -11.28
CA ALA A 150 5.72 14.36 -10.97
C ALA A 150 6.81 15.05 -10.16
N SER A 151 7.01 16.34 -10.40
CA SER A 151 7.97 17.11 -9.60
C SER A 151 7.50 17.28 -8.14
N PRO A 152 8.38 17.60 -7.19
CA PRO A 152 7.99 17.91 -5.82
C PRO A 152 6.97 19.04 -5.74
N GLU A 153 7.12 20.06 -6.58
CA GLU A 153 6.27 21.26 -6.64
C GLU A 153 4.87 20.93 -7.12
N GLU A 154 4.74 20.01 -8.09
CA GLU A 154 3.45 19.56 -8.65
C GLU A 154 2.73 18.56 -7.76
N THR A 155 3.48 17.80 -6.95
CA THR A 155 2.95 16.66 -6.17
C THR A 155 1.75 17.05 -5.30
N PRO A 156 1.73 18.13 -4.52
CA PRO A 156 0.58 18.48 -3.67
C PRO A 156 -0.72 18.73 -4.46
N ALA A 157 -0.63 19.43 -5.60
CA ALA A 157 -1.78 19.70 -6.46
C ALA A 157 -2.30 18.42 -7.10
N LEU A 158 -1.43 17.60 -7.67
CA LEU A 158 -1.79 16.31 -8.28
C LEU A 158 -2.40 15.33 -7.27
N MET A 159 -1.96 15.36 -6.02
CA MET A 159 -2.56 14.55 -4.95
C MET A 159 -3.94 15.07 -4.55
N THR A 160 -4.17 16.38 -4.60
CA THR A 160 -5.51 16.95 -4.42
C THR A 160 -6.45 16.47 -5.53
N ASP A 161 -6.04 16.64 -6.77
CA ASP A 161 -6.81 16.22 -7.95
C ASP A 161 -7.12 14.71 -7.92
N LEU A 162 -6.16 13.89 -7.49
CA LEU A 162 -6.33 12.43 -7.40
C LEU A 162 -7.38 12.06 -6.35
N VAL A 163 -7.30 12.66 -5.16
CA VAL A 163 -8.21 12.36 -4.05
C VAL A 163 -9.62 12.86 -4.35
N ASP A 164 -9.76 14.05 -4.91
CA ASP A 164 -11.05 14.63 -5.31
C ASP A 164 -11.71 13.78 -6.40
N TRP A 165 -10.92 13.39 -7.42
CA TRP A 165 -11.39 12.48 -8.47
C TRP A 165 -11.86 11.13 -7.90
N TYR A 166 -11.09 10.54 -6.97
CA TYR A 166 -11.45 9.26 -6.37
C TYR A 166 -12.78 9.35 -5.63
N ASN A 167 -12.92 10.35 -4.76
CA ASN A 167 -14.14 10.55 -3.97
C ASN A 167 -15.36 10.80 -4.85
N GLN A 168 -15.22 11.60 -5.91
CA GLN A 168 -16.28 11.81 -6.89
C GLN A 168 -16.64 10.52 -7.62
N ALA A 169 -15.66 9.78 -8.12
CA ALA A 169 -15.87 8.54 -8.86
C ALA A 169 -16.54 7.45 -8.02
N GLU A 170 -16.20 7.40 -6.71
CA GLU A 170 -16.83 6.49 -5.74
C GLU A 170 -18.31 6.86 -5.51
N GLN A 171 -18.60 8.14 -5.30
CA GLN A 171 -19.96 8.63 -5.12
C GLN A 171 -20.86 8.41 -6.35
N GLU A 172 -20.30 8.60 -7.55
CA GLU A 172 -21.02 8.39 -8.80
C GLU A 172 -21.26 6.90 -9.10
N GLY A 173 -20.53 5.98 -8.47
CA GLY A 173 -20.64 4.55 -8.73
C GLY A 173 -20.31 4.14 -10.17
N LYS A 174 -19.49 4.95 -10.86
CA LYS A 174 -19.18 4.80 -12.28
C LYS A 174 -18.33 3.57 -12.59
N TYR A 175 -17.49 3.17 -11.65
CA TYR A 175 -16.54 2.07 -11.79
C TYR A 175 -16.88 0.97 -10.79
N SER A 176 -16.59 -0.28 -11.14
CA SER A 176 -16.54 -1.33 -10.14
C SER A 176 -15.43 -1.05 -9.12
N PRO A 177 -15.52 -1.56 -7.89
CA PRO A 177 -14.47 -1.36 -6.87
C PRO A 177 -13.06 -1.74 -7.34
N VAL A 178 -12.96 -2.82 -8.14
CA VAL A 178 -11.68 -3.29 -8.70
C VAL A 178 -11.13 -2.33 -9.75
N GLU A 179 -11.98 -1.82 -10.63
CA GLU A 179 -11.58 -0.83 -11.63
C GLU A 179 -11.17 0.48 -10.98
N LEU A 180 -11.93 0.94 -9.98
CA LEU A 180 -11.62 2.17 -9.25
C LEU A 180 -10.27 2.05 -8.53
N ALA A 181 -10.02 0.93 -7.86
CA ALA A 181 -8.74 0.65 -7.21
C ALA A 181 -7.57 0.61 -8.21
N ALA A 182 -7.75 -0.04 -9.35
CA ALA A 182 -6.72 -0.10 -10.40
C ALA A 182 -6.41 1.28 -11.00
N LEU A 183 -7.45 2.09 -11.25
CA LEU A 183 -7.29 3.45 -11.77
C LEU A 183 -6.63 4.38 -10.73
N PHE A 184 -7.01 4.26 -9.45
CA PHE A 184 -6.37 5.00 -8.37
C PHE A 184 -4.89 4.64 -8.28
N HIS A 185 -4.56 3.36 -8.23
CA HIS A 185 -3.19 2.87 -8.19
C HIS A 185 -2.37 3.39 -9.36
N TYR A 186 -2.89 3.27 -10.59
CA TYR A 186 -2.21 3.76 -11.80
C TYR A 186 -1.89 5.25 -11.73
N ARG A 187 -2.83 6.08 -11.26
CA ARG A 187 -2.62 7.53 -11.11
C ARG A 187 -1.64 7.85 -9.98
N TYR A 188 -1.79 7.18 -8.84
CA TYR A 188 -0.95 7.36 -7.67
C TYR A 188 0.53 7.06 -7.95
N ILE A 189 0.83 5.92 -8.58
CA ILE A 189 2.21 5.55 -8.90
C ILE A 189 2.87 6.51 -9.91
N ARG A 190 2.10 7.22 -10.74
CA ARG A 190 2.65 8.23 -11.66
C ARG A 190 3.00 9.53 -10.97
N ILE A 191 2.32 9.86 -9.88
CA ILE A 191 2.69 10.99 -9.02
C ILE A 191 3.91 10.60 -8.19
N HIS A 192 3.90 9.42 -7.59
CA HIS A 192 4.92 8.90 -6.68
C HIS A 192 5.24 9.91 -5.59
N PRO A 193 4.24 10.24 -4.74
CA PRO A 193 4.27 11.38 -3.81
C PRO A 193 5.29 11.24 -2.67
#